data_340c511ba498b253611dce81e2f5edb2
#
_entry.id   340c511ba498b253611dce81e2f5edb2
#
_cell.length_a   1.000
_cell.length_b   1.000
_cell.length_c   1.000
_cell.angle_alpha   90.00
_cell.angle_beta   90.00
_cell.angle_gamma   90.00
#
_symmetry.space_group_name_H-M   'P 1'
#
loop_
_entity.id
_entity.type
_entity.pdbx_description
1 polymer ?
#
loop_
_entity_poly.entity_id
_entity_poly.type
_entity_poly.pdbx_seq_one_letter_code
_entity_poly.pdbx_strand_id
1 'polypeptide(L)'
;MAAEKPLIMMMAGGTGGHVYPALAVAAELLSRGYRVEWIGTARGLEHRVVPAAGITLHCLSVRGVRGKSVLDKIRAALFLIIALLQALWLVLRRGPRCVVGMGGYVSGPAGVAAWMLRKPLVIHEQNAVAGTTNRLLAPLASCVFAGFPGAFDHNIHYTVLGNPVRRELLEASADRLYDYAGQRPLRLLVVGGSLGARPINDVIPGAIKRLIEGGNTSIEVWHQTGEGHDDVVRQAYGALLDRGIRVAPYIEDMAEAYSWADLVLCRCGALTITELCIMGRPAILVPLPHAIDDHQTANARVLTDCGGATQLCQRDMDEHSVLSLLQDFLGNPQRLSTMAAAAFAAAIPDAAEHVSNCCEELMYA
;
A
#
# COMPACT_ATOMS: atom_id res chain seq x y z
N MET A 1 35.38 20.48 -6.33
CA MET A 1 34.39 19.90 -5.44
C MET A 1 33.06 19.93 -6.17
N ALA A 2 32.44 18.79 -6.47
CA ALA A 2 31.09 18.77 -7.01
C ALA A 2 30.15 19.42 -5.97
N ALA A 3 29.31 20.36 -6.39
CA ALA A 3 28.32 20.97 -5.50
C ALA A 3 27.43 19.87 -4.91
N GLU A 4 27.25 19.90 -3.60
CA GLU A 4 26.37 18.93 -2.91
C GLU A 4 24.95 19.07 -3.47
N LYS A 5 24.33 17.96 -3.93
CA LYS A 5 22.98 18.04 -4.48
C LYS A 5 21.97 18.53 -3.43
N PRO A 6 20.90 19.21 -3.86
CA PRO A 6 19.93 19.78 -2.95
C PRO A 6 19.23 18.71 -2.10
N LEU A 7 18.76 19.16 -0.91
CA LEU A 7 18.01 18.34 0.03
C LEU A 7 16.52 18.32 -0.35
N ILE A 8 15.95 17.12 -0.39
CA ILE A 8 14.52 16.87 -0.48
C ILE A 8 14.03 16.29 0.86
N MET A 9 12.94 16.82 1.36
CA MET A 9 12.36 16.38 2.63
C MET A 9 11.11 15.55 2.37
N MET A 10 11.16 14.25 2.71
CA MET A 10 10.00 13.36 2.64
C MET A 10 9.14 13.49 3.90
N MET A 11 7.83 13.39 3.77
CA MET A 11 6.88 13.38 4.88
C MET A 11 5.91 12.22 4.71
N ALA A 12 6.07 11.18 5.51
CA ALA A 12 5.13 10.07 5.57
C ALA A 12 5.19 9.41 6.95
N GLY A 13 4.07 8.91 7.42
CA GLY A 13 4.04 8.20 8.69
C GLY A 13 2.78 7.39 8.90
N GLY A 14 2.84 6.51 9.90
CA GLY A 14 1.75 5.67 10.34
C GLY A 14 1.78 4.27 9.76
N THR A 15 1.09 4.02 8.66
CA THR A 15 0.95 2.68 8.06
C THR A 15 1.88 2.46 6.87
N GLY A 16 2.07 1.18 6.49
CA GLY A 16 2.85 0.80 5.31
C GLY A 16 2.33 1.42 4.01
N GLY A 17 1.03 1.69 3.92
CA GLY A 17 0.41 2.32 2.75
C GLY A 17 0.94 3.71 2.40
N HIS A 18 1.48 4.45 3.38
CA HIS A 18 2.12 5.75 3.15
C HIS A 18 3.66 5.65 3.14
N VAL A 19 4.22 4.80 4.01
CA VAL A 19 5.66 4.74 4.25
C VAL A 19 6.40 4.05 3.10
N TYR A 20 5.89 2.92 2.59
CA TYR A 20 6.57 2.20 1.51
C TYR A 20 6.58 2.95 0.16
N PRO A 21 5.47 3.61 -0.29
CA PRO A 21 5.55 4.44 -1.49
C PRO A 21 6.51 5.61 -1.34
N ALA A 22 6.56 6.21 -0.16
CA ALA A 22 7.51 7.28 0.13
C ALA A 22 8.97 6.78 0.11
N LEU A 23 9.23 5.56 0.58
CA LEU A 23 10.55 4.93 0.47
C LEU A 23 10.92 4.63 -0.99
N ALA A 24 9.96 4.23 -1.83
CA ALA A 24 10.22 4.01 -3.26
C ALA A 24 10.64 5.32 -3.96
N VAL A 25 9.94 6.43 -3.70
CA VAL A 25 10.33 7.77 -4.20
C VAL A 25 11.68 8.19 -3.64
N ALA A 26 11.92 7.97 -2.33
CA ALA A 26 13.18 8.32 -1.69
C ALA A 26 14.36 7.54 -2.28
N ALA A 27 14.17 6.24 -2.58
CA ALA A 27 15.18 5.40 -3.22
C ALA A 27 15.51 5.91 -4.63
N GLU A 28 14.50 6.29 -5.41
CA GLU A 28 14.69 6.89 -6.74
C GLU A 28 15.47 8.20 -6.66
N LEU A 29 15.12 9.11 -5.75
CA LEU A 29 15.84 10.38 -5.54
C LEU A 29 17.28 10.16 -5.08
N LEU A 30 17.53 9.21 -4.18
CA LEU A 30 18.87 8.82 -3.72
C LEU A 30 19.71 8.24 -4.88
N SER A 31 19.14 7.40 -5.75
CA SER A 31 19.82 6.84 -6.92
C SER A 31 20.29 7.93 -7.89
N ARG A 32 19.51 9.01 -8.01
CA ARG A 32 19.87 10.23 -8.77
C ARG A 32 20.91 11.11 -8.04
N GLY A 33 21.32 10.72 -6.83
CA GLY A 33 22.34 11.40 -6.00
C GLY A 33 21.79 12.59 -5.22
N TYR A 34 20.48 12.77 -5.06
CA TYR A 34 19.91 13.79 -4.18
C TYR A 34 20.06 13.40 -2.71
N ARG A 35 20.11 14.39 -1.84
CA ARG A 35 20.03 14.18 -0.39
C ARG A 35 18.58 14.06 0.00
N VAL A 36 18.26 13.03 0.78
CA VAL A 36 16.90 12.79 1.28
C VAL A 36 16.93 12.71 2.79
N GLU A 37 16.06 13.47 3.44
CA GLU A 37 15.77 13.35 4.86
C GLU A 37 14.26 13.16 5.05
N TRP A 38 13.86 12.70 6.23
CA TRP A 38 12.47 12.29 6.45
C TRP A 38 11.89 12.94 7.70
N ILE A 39 10.65 13.40 7.61
CA ILE A 39 9.83 13.81 8.74
C ILE A 39 8.81 12.71 9.04
N GLY A 40 8.84 12.19 10.25
CA GLY A 40 7.96 11.12 10.71
C GLY A 40 7.64 11.22 12.19
N THR A 41 7.28 10.11 12.80
CA THR A 41 6.97 10.00 14.24
C THR A 41 7.85 8.96 14.92
N ALA A 42 7.98 9.04 16.23
CA ALA A 42 8.77 8.08 17.02
C ALA A 42 8.06 6.72 17.24
N ARG A 43 6.84 6.54 16.75
CA ARG A 43 6.00 5.35 17.04
C ARG A 43 5.41 4.67 15.81
N GLY A 44 5.53 5.27 14.64
CA GLY A 44 5.03 4.71 13.38
C GLY A 44 6.01 3.68 12.77
N LEU A 45 5.57 3.04 11.70
CA LEU A 45 6.40 2.10 10.93
C LEU A 45 7.68 2.76 10.44
N GLU A 46 7.61 4.05 10.09
CA GLU A 46 8.72 4.86 9.62
C GLU A 46 9.90 4.90 10.60
N HIS A 47 9.63 4.79 11.91
CA HIS A 47 10.69 4.78 12.93
C HIS A 47 11.66 3.60 12.79
N ARG A 48 11.16 2.49 12.26
CA ARG A 48 11.96 1.28 12.03
C ARG A 48 12.57 1.25 10.63
N VAL A 49 11.74 1.52 9.60
CA VAL A 49 12.14 1.23 8.22
C VAL A 49 12.94 2.36 7.56
N VAL A 50 12.73 3.62 7.94
CA VAL A 50 13.43 4.76 7.35
C VAL A 50 14.92 4.79 7.74
N PRO A 51 15.30 4.63 9.02
CA PRO A 51 16.71 4.51 9.39
C PRO A 51 17.37 3.24 8.81
N ALA A 52 16.63 2.13 8.69
CA ALA A 52 17.14 0.92 8.05
C ALA A 52 17.47 1.11 6.57
N ALA A 53 16.79 2.06 5.88
CA ALA A 53 17.09 2.48 4.52
C ALA A 53 18.24 3.54 4.45
N GLY A 54 18.92 3.84 5.56
CA GLY A 54 20.00 4.82 5.60
C GLY A 54 19.56 6.29 5.55
N ILE A 55 18.25 6.57 5.72
CA ILE A 55 17.68 7.92 5.64
C ILE A 55 17.55 8.52 7.04
N THR A 56 17.99 9.78 7.21
CA THR A 56 17.86 10.50 8.47
C THR A 56 16.39 10.80 8.78
N LEU A 57 15.89 10.30 9.92
CA LEU A 57 14.53 10.51 10.39
C LEU A 57 14.47 11.62 11.46
N HIS A 58 13.63 12.62 11.22
CA HIS A 58 13.28 13.68 12.18
C HIS A 58 11.86 13.42 12.71
N CYS A 59 11.73 13.23 14.02
CA CYS A 59 10.44 12.92 14.63
C CYS A 59 9.74 14.19 15.13
N LEU A 60 8.49 14.38 14.70
CA LEU A 60 7.59 15.41 15.26
C LEU A 60 6.73 14.83 16.38
N SER A 61 6.37 15.68 17.33
CA SER A 61 5.49 15.36 18.47
C SER A 61 4.01 15.36 18.06
N VAL A 62 3.65 14.55 17.04
CA VAL A 62 2.25 14.42 16.57
C VAL A 62 1.59 13.26 17.27
N ARG A 63 0.33 13.46 17.72
CA ARG A 63 -0.54 12.39 18.20
C ARG A 63 -1.84 12.41 17.41
N GLY A 64 -2.31 11.22 16.98
CA GLY A 64 -3.65 11.09 16.39
C GLY A 64 -4.71 11.57 17.37
N VAL A 65 -5.66 12.36 16.89
CA VAL A 65 -6.78 12.85 17.70
C VAL A 65 -7.73 11.69 17.99
N ARG A 66 -7.53 11.03 19.13
CA ARG A 66 -8.45 10.01 19.65
C ARG A 66 -9.07 10.55 20.94
N GLY A 67 -10.33 10.91 20.90
CA GLY A 67 -11.08 11.38 22.07
C GLY A 67 -12.25 12.25 21.67
N LYS A 68 -13.39 12.08 22.38
CA LYS A 68 -14.63 12.85 22.12
C LYS A 68 -14.78 14.05 23.04
N SER A 69 -13.92 14.17 24.09
CA SER A 69 -14.02 15.24 25.09
C SER A 69 -13.43 16.56 24.57
N VAL A 70 -13.94 17.69 25.11
CA VAL A 70 -13.43 19.03 24.79
C VAL A 70 -11.94 19.16 25.19
N LEU A 71 -11.55 18.56 26.31
CA LEU A 71 -10.15 18.55 26.77
C LEU A 71 -9.24 17.79 25.80
N ASP A 72 -9.70 16.69 25.19
CA ASP A 72 -8.93 15.96 24.21
C ASP A 72 -8.74 16.77 22.92
N LYS A 73 -9.75 17.52 22.50
CA LYS A 73 -9.67 18.43 21.34
C LYS A 73 -8.68 19.58 21.60
N ILE A 74 -8.69 20.19 22.79
CA ILE A 74 -7.74 21.25 23.17
C ILE A 74 -6.31 20.69 23.19
N ARG A 75 -6.09 19.53 23.81
CA ARG A 75 -4.77 18.87 23.81
C ARG A 75 -4.31 18.55 22.40
N ALA A 76 -5.18 18.04 21.54
CA ALA A 76 -4.85 17.75 20.14
C ALA A 76 -4.45 19.02 19.37
N ALA A 77 -5.17 20.11 19.55
CA ALA A 77 -4.83 21.42 18.96
C ALA A 77 -3.46 21.92 19.43
N LEU A 78 -3.16 21.80 20.74
CA LEU A 78 -1.87 22.17 21.30
C LEU A 78 -0.73 21.31 20.70
N PHE A 79 -0.90 19.99 20.61
CA PHE A 79 0.09 19.11 19.97
C PHE A 79 0.28 19.45 18.49
N LEU A 80 -0.78 19.83 17.78
CA LEU A 80 -0.68 20.25 16.38
C LEU A 80 0.14 21.55 16.23
N ILE A 81 -0.07 22.54 17.12
CA ILE A 81 0.72 23.78 17.15
C ILE A 81 2.19 23.47 17.45
N ILE A 82 2.48 22.63 18.45
CA ILE A 82 3.85 22.23 18.78
C ILE A 82 4.50 21.54 17.56
N ALA A 83 3.80 20.61 16.92
CA ALA A 83 4.30 19.92 15.75
C ALA A 83 4.56 20.87 14.57
N LEU A 84 3.70 21.88 14.37
CA LEU A 84 3.91 22.93 13.36
C LEU A 84 5.16 23.76 13.67
N LEU A 85 5.36 24.19 14.91
CA LEU A 85 6.56 24.94 15.30
C LEU A 85 7.83 24.11 15.15
N GLN A 86 7.79 22.82 15.51
CA GLN A 86 8.89 21.88 15.27
C GLN A 86 9.19 21.72 13.78
N ALA A 87 8.16 21.58 12.94
CA ALA A 87 8.30 21.46 11.51
C ALA A 87 8.87 22.73 10.87
N LEU A 88 8.37 23.92 11.27
CA LEU A 88 8.90 25.22 10.83
C LEU A 88 10.40 25.34 11.15
N TRP A 89 10.77 25.06 12.39
CA TRP A 89 12.17 25.10 12.82
C TRP A 89 13.04 24.13 12.01
N LEU A 90 12.55 22.90 11.80
CA LEU A 90 13.27 21.88 11.05
C LEU A 90 13.47 22.27 9.58
N VAL A 91 12.40 22.71 8.90
CA VAL A 91 12.44 23.13 7.49
C VAL A 91 13.36 24.36 7.32
N LEU A 92 13.32 25.34 8.25
CA LEU A 92 14.22 26.48 8.25
C LEU A 92 15.67 26.05 8.43
N ARG A 93 15.96 25.18 9.41
CA ARG A 93 17.32 24.75 9.74
C ARG A 93 17.96 23.88 8.67
N ARG A 94 17.17 22.94 8.09
CA ARG A 94 17.68 21.99 7.07
C ARG A 94 17.68 22.58 5.66
N GLY A 95 16.81 23.53 5.38
CA GLY A 95 16.74 24.25 4.12
C GLY A 95 16.41 23.36 2.90
N PRO A 96 15.39 22.45 2.97
CA PRO A 96 15.06 21.62 1.81
C PRO A 96 14.66 22.50 0.62
N ARG A 97 14.99 22.03 -0.58
CA ARG A 97 14.59 22.70 -1.83
C ARG A 97 13.21 22.24 -2.30
N CYS A 98 12.78 21.04 -1.89
CA CYS A 98 11.46 20.50 -2.15
C CYS A 98 11.00 19.65 -0.96
N VAL A 99 9.69 19.57 -0.73
CA VAL A 99 9.07 18.77 0.33
C VAL A 99 8.00 17.88 -0.29
N VAL A 100 8.03 16.56 -0.02
CA VAL A 100 7.13 15.58 -0.59
C VAL A 100 6.28 14.94 0.50
N GLY A 101 4.98 15.13 0.43
CA GLY A 101 3.99 14.58 1.37
C GLY A 101 3.29 13.35 0.79
N MET A 102 3.42 12.22 1.48
CA MET A 102 2.80 10.95 1.09
C MET A 102 1.66 10.54 2.03
N GLY A 103 1.23 11.45 2.91
CA GLY A 103 0.12 11.19 3.84
C GLY A 103 0.55 10.83 5.26
N GLY A 104 -0.45 10.53 6.10
CA GLY A 104 -0.29 10.35 7.52
C GLY A 104 -0.38 11.67 8.31
N TYR A 105 -0.56 11.56 9.63
CA TYR A 105 -0.78 12.74 10.49
C TYR A 105 0.40 13.71 10.52
N VAL A 106 1.61 13.20 10.32
CA VAL A 106 2.84 14.00 10.35
C VAL A 106 2.96 14.92 9.15
N SER A 107 2.41 14.55 8.02
CA SER A 107 2.43 15.35 6.79
C SER A 107 1.65 16.66 6.93
N GLY A 108 0.62 16.71 7.77
CA GLY A 108 -0.19 17.92 7.98
C GLY A 108 0.64 19.12 8.43
N PRO A 109 1.19 19.13 9.66
CA PRO A 109 1.99 20.25 10.16
C PRO A 109 3.25 20.49 9.31
N ALA A 110 3.88 19.46 8.78
CA ALA A 110 5.09 19.61 7.98
C ALA A 110 4.80 20.21 6.59
N GLY A 111 3.68 19.85 5.95
CA GLY A 111 3.25 20.46 4.69
C GLY A 111 2.84 21.92 4.85
N VAL A 112 2.11 22.26 5.93
CA VAL A 112 1.80 23.67 6.25
C VAL A 112 3.08 24.47 6.49
N ALA A 113 4.07 23.91 7.20
CA ALA A 113 5.36 24.56 7.41
C ALA A 113 6.11 24.82 6.10
N ALA A 114 6.12 23.84 5.19
CA ALA A 114 6.71 23.97 3.86
C ALA A 114 6.05 25.13 3.08
N TRP A 115 4.72 25.16 3.05
CA TRP A 115 3.96 26.22 2.38
C TRP A 115 4.24 27.60 2.98
N MET A 116 4.21 27.74 4.32
CA MET A 116 4.52 29.02 5.00
C MET A 116 5.91 29.53 4.68
N LEU A 117 6.88 28.63 4.49
CA LEU A 117 8.26 28.94 4.15
C LEU A 117 8.52 29.00 2.63
N ARG A 118 7.45 28.98 1.83
CA ARG A 118 7.49 29.03 0.36
C ARG A 118 8.41 27.96 -0.25
N LYS A 119 8.42 26.76 0.36
CA LYS A 119 9.08 25.59 -0.22
C LYS A 119 8.12 24.88 -1.15
N PRO A 120 8.54 24.48 -2.37
CA PRO A 120 7.73 23.65 -3.22
C PRO A 120 7.23 22.42 -2.46
N LEU A 121 5.91 22.18 -2.51
CA LEU A 121 5.24 21.08 -1.84
C LEU A 121 4.62 20.17 -2.88
N VAL A 122 5.02 18.93 -2.90
CA VAL A 122 4.45 17.85 -3.72
C VAL A 122 3.61 16.95 -2.81
N ILE A 123 2.39 16.62 -3.21
CA ILE A 123 1.51 15.69 -2.50
C ILE A 123 1.20 14.51 -3.40
N HIS A 124 1.26 13.32 -2.81
CA HIS A 124 0.80 12.09 -3.47
C HIS A 124 -0.21 11.36 -2.57
N GLU A 125 -1.37 11.04 -3.13
CA GLU A 125 -2.41 10.23 -2.47
C GLU A 125 -2.41 8.82 -3.04
N GLN A 126 -2.34 7.82 -2.18
CA GLN A 126 -2.27 6.42 -2.60
C GLN A 126 -3.64 5.78 -2.80
N ASN A 127 -4.63 6.18 -2.01
CA ASN A 127 -5.96 5.58 -2.05
C ASN A 127 -6.85 6.21 -3.12
N ALA A 128 -7.86 5.48 -3.54
CA ALA A 128 -8.91 5.98 -4.43
C ALA A 128 -9.84 7.03 -3.76
N VAL A 129 -9.68 7.27 -2.46
CA VAL A 129 -10.32 8.35 -1.70
C VAL A 129 -9.26 9.05 -0.88
N ALA A 130 -9.06 10.34 -1.12
CA ALA A 130 -7.99 11.09 -0.46
C ALA A 130 -8.21 11.20 1.05
N GLY A 131 -7.15 10.91 1.80
CA GLY A 131 -7.13 11.09 3.24
C GLY A 131 -7.24 12.56 3.65
N THR A 132 -7.80 12.83 4.84
CA THR A 132 -8.04 14.19 5.33
C THR A 132 -6.80 15.10 5.26
N THR A 133 -5.63 14.59 5.58
CA THR A 133 -4.37 15.35 5.53
C THR A 133 -4.06 15.81 4.11
N ASN A 134 -4.12 14.90 3.13
CA ASN A 134 -3.83 15.22 1.74
C ASN A 134 -4.90 16.13 1.14
N ARG A 135 -6.18 15.95 1.49
CA ARG A 135 -7.26 16.89 1.09
C ARG A 135 -7.00 18.33 1.57
N LEU A 136 -6.52 18.49 2.80
CA LEU A 136 -6.22 19.82 3.36
C LEU A 136 -4.96 20.44 2.79
N LEU A 137 -3.96 19.65 2.40
CA LEU A 137 -2.70 20.12 1.85
C LEU A 137 -2.74 20.35 0.33
N ALA A 138 -3.60 19.65 -0.39
CA ALA A 138 -3.68 19.73 -1.85
C ALA A 138 -3.83 21.16 -2.38
N PRO A 139 -4.68 22.06 -1.79
CA PRO A 139 -4.78 23.46 -2.23
C PRO A 139 -3.52 24.30 -1.98
N LEU A 140 -2.59 23.83 -1.15
CA LEU A 140 -1.34 24.49 -0.79
C LEU A 140 -0.15 23.95 -1.58
N ALA A 141 -0.34 22.83 -2.28
CA ALA A 141 0.71 22.11 -2.98
C ALA A 141 1.03 22.74 -4.35
N SER A 142 2.30 22.63 -4.75
CA SER A 142 2.76 22.98 -6.10
C SER A 142 2.34 21.93 -7.12
N CYS A 143 2.35 20.65 -6.71
CA CYS A 143 1.89 19.50 -7.51
C CYS A 143 1.10 18.53 -6.63
N VAL A 144 0.02 17.97 -7.18
CA VAL A 144 -0.79 16.94 -6.53
C VAL A 144 -0.89 15.74 -7.44
N PHE A 145 -0.52 14.59 -6.92
CA PHE A 145 -0.56 13.31 -7.61
C PHE A 145 -1.48 12.32 -6.89
N ALA A 146 -2.02 11.38 -7.62
CA ALA A 146 -2.84 10.32 -7.09
C ALA A 146 -2.47 8.96 -7.70
N GLY A 147 -2.61 7.92 -6.89
CA GLY A 147 -2.44 6.53 -7.32
C GLY A 147 -3.59 6.07 -8.22
N PHE A 148 -4.80 6.59 -7.96
CA PHE A 148 -6.01 6.18 -8.66
C PHE A 148 -6.86 7.38 -9.07
N PRO A 149 -7.67 7.24 -10.14
CA PRO A 149 -8.62 8.28 -10.53
C PRO A 149 -9.72 8.47 -9.48
N GLY A 150 -10.26 9.67 -9.39
CA GLY A 150 -11.36 9.99 -8.44
C GLY A 150 -10.93 10.22 -6.99
N ALA A 151 -9.63 10.22 -6.69
CA ALA A 151 -9.12 10.35 -5.32
C ALA A 151 -9.47 11.69 -4.66
N PHE A 152 -9.52 12.78 -5.41
CA PHE A 152 -9.85 14.12 -4.93
C PHE A 152 -11.14 14.65 -5.54
N ASP A 153 -11.74 15.63 -4.86
CA ASP A 153 -12.91 16.38 -5.37
C ASP A 153 -12.56 17.18 -6.63
N HIS A 154 -13.57 17.53 -7.44
CA HIS A 154 -13.44 18.20 -8.72
C HIS A 154 -12.74 19.58 -8.69
N ASN A 155 -12.64 20.20 -7.52
CA ASN A 155 -11.99 21.50 -7.32
C ASN A 155 -10.47 21.39 -7.14
N ILE A 156 -9.92 20.19 -7.02
CA ILE A 156 -8.47 19.94 -6.90
C ILE A 156 -7.94 19.44 -8.23
N HIS A 157 -6.99 20.19 -8.79
CA HIS A 157 -6.20 19.70 -9.94
C HIS A 157 -5.17 18.69 -9.47
N TYR A 158 -5.20 17.48 -10.02
CA TYR A 158 -4.23 16.44 -9.75
C TYR A 158 -3.98 15.59 -10.99
N THR A 159 -2.85 14.91 -11.01
CA THR A 159 -2.48 13.96 -12.06
C THR A 159 -2.46 12.55 -11.50
N VAL A 160 -3.06 11.60 -12.23
CA VAL A 160 -2.98 10.18 -11.88
C VAL A 160 -1.68 9.61 -12.42
N LEU A 161 -0.78 9.16 -11.52
CA LEU A 161 0.54 8.61 -11.85
C LEU A 161 0.70 7.14 -11.42
N GLY A 162 -0.34 6.53 -10.83
CA GLY A 162 -0.17 5.27 -10.10
C GLY A 162 0.48 5.47 -8.73
N ASN A 163 0.72 4.37 -8.03
CA ASN A 163 1.40 4.41 -6.74
C ASN A 163 2.87 3.98 -6.89
N PRO A 164 3.80 4.69 -6.24
CA PRO A 164 5.19 4.24 -6.17
C PRO A 164 5.30 2.87 -5.49
N VAL A 165 5.93 1.93 -6.16
CA VAL A 165 6.18 0.57 -5.65
C VAL A 165 7.66 0.30 -5.53
N ARG A 166 8.00 -0.74 -4.82
CA ARG A 166 9.38 -1.20 -4.66
C ARG A 166 9.94 -1.68 -5.99
N ARG A 167 11.21 -1.39 -6.22
CA ARG A 167 11.92 -1.71 -7.47
C ARG A 167 11.95 -3.21 -7.77
N GLU A 168 12.04 -4.04 -6.74
CA GLU A 168 12.05 -5.50 -6.85
C GLU A 168 10.76 -6.03 -7.50
N LEU A 169 9.61 -5.38 -7.25
CA LEU A 169 8.35 -5.73 -7.90
C LEU A 169 8.32 -5.37 -9.38
N LEU A 170 8.88 -4.20 -9.74
CA LEU A 170 8.99 -3.77 -11.14
C LEU A 170 9.93 -4.71 -11.92
N GLU A 171 11.07 -5.07 -11.34
CA GLU A 171 12.03 -6.00 -11.94
C GLU A 171 11.41 -7.39 -12.10
N ALA A 172 10.69 -7.89 -11.09
CA ALA A 172 10.02 -9.19 -11.14
C ALA A 172 8.87 -9.24 -12.17
N SER A 173 8.22 -8.11 -12.44
CA SER A 173 7.11 -8.03 -13.40
C SER A 173 7.56 -8.04 -14.86
N ALA A 174 8.78 -7.54 -15.14
CA ALA A 174 9.29 -7.36 -16.50
C ALA A 174 9.44 -8.68 -17.27
N ASP A 175 9.74 -9.78 -16.58
CA ASP A 175 10.05 -11.07 -17.17
C ASP A 175 8.95 -12.12 -17.05
N ARG A 176 7.77 -11.76 -16.52
CA ARG A 176 6.75 -12.77 -16.19
C ARG A 176 5.40 -12.52 -16.82
N LEU A 177 5.07 -13.38 -17.78
CA LEU A 177 3.71 -13.55 -18.27
C LEU A 177 2.93 -14.49 -17.33
N TYR A 178 1.63 -14.22 -17.18
CA TYR A 178 0.72 -15.14 -16.50
C TYR A 178 0.55 -16.42 -17.32
N ASP A 179 0.86 -17.59 -16.75
CA ASP A 179 0.99 -18.86 -17.47
C ASP A 179 0.05 -19.97 -16.98
N TYR A 180 -0.77 -19.72 -15.96
CA TYR A 180 -1.68 -20.75 -15.45
C TYR A 180 -2.84 -21.00 -16.42
N ALA A 181 -2.96 -22.26 -16.86
CA ALA A 181 -3.99 -22.76 -17.77
C ALA A 181 -4.64 -24.06 -17.27
N GLY A 182 -4.52 -24.37 -15.96
CA GLY A 182 -5.05 -25.61 -15.38
C GLY A 182 -4.14 -26.83 -15.48
N GLN A 183 -2.92 -26.69 -16.00
CA GLN A 183 -1.96 -27.79 -16.23
C GLN A 183 -1.23 -28.27 -14.97
N ARG A 184 -1.33 -27.55 -13.89
CA ARG A 184 -0.70 -27.79 -12.58
C ARG A 184 -1.64 -27.37 -11.44
N PRO A 185 -1.34 -27.68 -10.17
CA PRO A 185 -2.12 -27.14 -9.05
C PRO A 185 -2.20 -25.61 -9.07
N LEU A 186 -3.38 -25.06 -8.76
CA LEU A 186 -3.60 -23.64 -8.60
C LEU A 186 -2.84 -23.14 -7.37
N ARG A 187 -2.02 -22.11 -7.53
CA ARG A 187 -1.26 -21.48 -6.45
C ARG A 187 -2.01 -20.30 -5.88
N LEU A 188 -2.65 -20.50 -4.74
CA LEU A 188 -3.39 -19.47 -4.02
C LEU A 188 -2.50 -18.78 -2.98
N LEU A 189 -2.25 -17.49 -3.16
CA LEU A 189 -1.63 -16.64 -2.15
C LEU A 189 -2.71 -15.94 -1.33
N VAL A 190 -2.64 -16.08 -0.01
CA VAL A 190 -3.58 -15.43 0.94
C VAL A 190 -2.82 -14.38 1.75
N VAL A 191 -3.24 -13.10 1.67
CA VAL A 191 -2.57 -11.98 2.32
C VAL A 191 -3.54 -11.14 3.14
N GLY A 192 -3.42 -11.21 4.46
CA GLY A 192 -4.23 -10.41 5.39
C GLY A 192 -3.73 -8.98 5.64
N GLY A 193 -2.52 -8.64 5.13
CA GLY A 193 -1.77 -7.44 5.48
C GLY A 193 -0.86 -7.65 6.69
N SER A 194 -0.04 -6.65 7.06
CA SER A 194 1.02 -6.78 8.09
C SER A 194 0.51 -7.20 9.49
N LEU A 195 -0.72 -6.85 9.82
CA LEU A 195 -1.36 -7.24 11.10
C LEU A 195 -2.19 -8.52 10.97
N GLY A 196 -2.25 -9.09 9.77
CA GLY A 196 -3.15 -10.20 9.46
C GLY A 196 -4.61 -9.76 9.34
N ALA A 197 -5.46 -10.71 8.94
CA ALA A 197 -6.90 -10.51 8.83
C ALA A 197 -7.62 -11.72 9.44
N ARG A 198 -7.96 -11.62 10.72
CA ARG A 198 -8.60 -12.73 11.45
C ARG A 198 -9.79 -13.36 10.69
N PRO A 199 -10.74 -12.59 10.11
CA PRO A 199 -11.85 -13.21 9.35
C PRO A 199 -11.38 -14.04 8.16
N ILE A 200 -10.29 -13.65 7.48
CA ILE A 200 -9.68 -14.43 6.40
C ILE A 200 -9.05 -15.70 6.98
N ASN A 201 -8.27 -15.56 8.05
CA ASN A 201 -7.61 -16.67 8.74
C ASN A 201 -8.61 -17.72 9.25
N ASP A 202 -9.77 -17.28 9.73
CA ASP A 202 -10.81 -18.17 10.30
C ASP A 202 -11.54 -18.97 9.19
N VAL A 203 -11.70 -18.42 7.98
CA VAL A 203 -12.51 -19.01 6.90
C VAL A 203 -11.68 -19.86 5.93
N ILE A 204 -10.50 -19.40 5.53
CA ILE A 204 -9.75 -20.01 4.43
C ILE A 204 -9.37 -21.47 4.70
N PRO A 205 -8.87 -21.87 5.89
CA PRO A 205 -8.50 -23.25 6.14
C PRO A 205 -9.68 -24.22 5.95
N GLY A 206 -10.88 -23.86 6.42
CA GLY A 206 -12.09 -24.66 6.26
C GLY A 206 -12.53 -24.80 4.80
N ALA A 207 -12.49 -23.70 4.03
CA ALA A 207 -12.81 -23.73 2.61
C ALA A 207 -11.85 -24.63 1.81
N ILE A 208 -10.54 -24.54 2.06
CA ILE A 208 -9.52 -25.39 1.42
C ILE A 208 -9.72 -26.86 1.80
N LYS A 209 -10.01 -27.14 3.08
CA LYS A 209 -10.30 -28.52 3.53
C LYS A 209 -11.49 -29.12 2.76
N ARG A 210 -12.61 -28.40 2.67
CA ARG A 210 -13.79 -28.84 1.90
C ARG A 210 -13.50 -29.04 0.42
N LEU A 211 -12.67 -28.17 -0.18
CA LEU A 211 -12.27 -28.29 -1.57
C LEU A 211 -11.52 -29.63 -1.83
N ILE A 212 -10.56 -29.94 -0.96
CA ILE A 212 -9.74 -31.17 -1.05
C ILE A 212 -10.58 -32.43 -0.75
N GLU A 213 -11.43 -32.39 0.28
CA GLU A 213 -12.35 -33.48 0.65
C GLU A 213 -13.38 -33.73 -0.47
N GLY A 214 -13.79 -32.71 -1.20
CA GLY A 214 -14.64 -32.81 -2.39
C GLY A 214 -13.98 -33.41 -3.63
N GLY A 215 -12.74 -33.90 -3.51
CA GLY A 215 -11.99 -34.58 -4.56
C GLY A 215 -11.09 -33.66 -5.40
N ASN A 216 -11.08 -32.36 -5.16
CA ASN A 216 -10.18 -31.46 -5.87
C ASN A 216 -8.91 -31.24 -5.07
N THR A 217 -7.83 -31.92 -5.45
CA THR A 217 -6.51 -31.83 -4.79
C THR A 217 -5.53 -30.93 -5.54
N SER A 218 -5.97 -30.28 -6.62
CA SER A 218 -5.12 -29.44 -7.48
C SER A 218 -4.97 -28.01 -6.96
N ILE A 219 -4.60 -27.83 -5.68
CA ILE A 219 -4.36 -26.52 -5.09
C ILE A 219 -3.15 -26.53 -4.16
N GLU A 220 -2.30 -25.52 -4.26
CA GLU A 220 -1.25 -25.15 -3.31
C GLU A 220 -1.61 -23.82 -2.66
N VAL A 221 -1.28 -23.62 -1.39
CA VAL A 221 -1.61 -22.40 -0.67
C VAL A 221 -0.38 -21.81 0.03
N TRP A 222 -0.20 -20.50 -0.11
CA TRP A 222 0.74 -19.74 0.72
C TRP A 222 -0.04 -18.70 1.51
N HIS A 223 -0.17 -18.90 2.83
CA HIS A 223 -1.03 -18.10 3.69
C HIS A 223 -0.21 -17.26 4.67
N GLN A 224 -0.25 -15.93 4.47
CA GLN A 224 0.30 -14.95 5.41
C GLN A 224 -0.79 -14.56 6.42
N THR A 225 -0.56 -14.90 7.68
CA THR A 225 -1.57 -14.82 8.75
C THR A 225 -1.52 -13.53 9.58
N GLY A 226 -0.39 -12.82 9.59
CA GLY A 226 -0.05 -11.80 10.57
C GLY A 226 0.63 -12.38 11.82
N GLU A 227 1.45 -11.56 12.49
CA GLU A 227 2.19 -11.97 13.69
C GLU A 227 1.25 -12.50 14.79
N GLY A 228 1.61 -13.65 15.38
CA GLY A 228 0.89 -14.29 16.49
C GLY A 228 -0.39 -15.04 16.10
N HIS A 229 -0.68 -15.17 14.80
CA HIS A 229 -1.85 -15.92 14.31
C HIS A 229 -1.49 -17.21 13.58
N ASP A 230 -0.22 -17.44 13.29
CA ASP A 230 0.25 -18.57 12.47
C ASP A 230 0.00 -19.92 13.12
N ASP A 231 0.19 -20.08 14.43
CA ASP A 231 -0.05 -21.34 15.13
C ASP A 231 -1.52 -21.77 15.03
N VAL A 232 -2.46 -20.85 15.22
CA VAL A 232 -3.90 -21.14 15.14
C VAL A 232 -4.28 -21.55 13.72
N VAL A 233 -3.74 -20.86 12.69
CA VAL A 233 -4.01 -21.17 11.29
C VAL A 233 -3.36 -22.50 10.89
N ARG A 234 -2.14 -22.80 11.34
CA ARG A 234 -1.50 -24.11 11.15
C ARG A 234 -2.35 -25.24 11.75
N GLN A 235 -2.85 -25.04 12.96
CA GLN A 235 -3.74 -26.02 13.60
C GLN A 235 -5.04 -26.22 12.81
N ALA A 236 -5.62 -25.14 12.25
CA ALA A 236 -6.82 -25.23 11.44
C ALA A 236 -6.60 -26.00 10.13
N TYR A 237 -5.45 -25.86 9.48
CA TYR A 237 -5.08 -26.67 8.32
C TYR A 237 -4.76 -28.14 8.69
N GLY A 238 -4.18 -28.39 9.85
CA GLY A 238 -3.86 -29.74 10.34
C GLY A 238 -3.01 -30.54 9.35
N ALA A 239 -3.41 -31.76 9.02
CA ALA A 239 -2.69 -32.67 8.11
C ALA A 239 -2.59 -32.15 6.65
N LEU A 240 -3.30 -31.09 6.30
CA LEU A 240 -3.19 -30.47 4.95
C LEU A 240 -1.86 -29.73 4.75
N LEU A 241 -1.14 -29.38 5.82
CA LEU A 241 0.19 -28.76 5.73
C LEU A 241 1.18 -29.61 4.92
N ASP A 242 1.04 -30.93 4.94
CA ASP A 242 1.88 -31.86 4.19
C ASP A 242 1.50 -31.90 2.67
N ARG A 243 0.47 -31.17 2.26
CA ARG A 243 -0.09 -31.18 0.89
C ARG A 243 0.13 -29.88 0.13
N GLY A 244 1.30 -29.23 0.29
CA GLY A 244 1.63 -28.00 -0.43
C GLY A 244 1.04 -26.72 0.18
N ILE A 245 0.67 -26.75 1.48
CA ILE A 245 0.21 -25.58 2.21
C ILE A 245 1.34 -25.00 3.04
N ARG A 246 1.70 -23.73 2.79
CA ARG A 246 2.68 -22.95 3.53
C ARG A 246 1.96 -21.91 4.37
N VAL A 247 2.28 -21.82 5.66
CA VAL A 247 1.75 -20.80 6.57
C VAL A 247 2.91 -19.99 7.12
N ALA A 248 2.84 -18.68 7.01
CA ALA A 248 3.85 -17.76 7.51
C ALA A 248 3.21 -16.58 8.25
N PRO A 249 3.76 -16.10 9.36
CA PRO A 249 3.27 -14.91 10.04
C PRO A 249 3.44 -13.66 9.16
N TYR A 250 4.54 -13.58 8.42
CA TYR A 250 4.86 -12.48 7.52
C TYR A 250 5.63 -13.00 6.30
N ILE A 251 5.43 -12.36 5.14
CA ILE A 251 6.18 -12.62 3.91
C ILE A 251 7.03 -11.38 3.62
N GLU A 252 8.35 -11.55 3.65
CA GLU A 252 9.30 -10.45 3.42
C GLU A 252 9.40 -10.15 1.92
N ASP A 253 9.57 -11.18 1.11
CA ASP A 253 9.66 -11.07 -0.34
C ASP A 253 8.29 -11.22 -1.00
N MET A 254 7.60 -10.09 -1.14
CA MET A 254 6.31 -10.05 -1.85
C MET A 254 6.47 -10.21 -3.36
N ALA A 255 7.63 -9.91 -3.93
CA ALA A 255 7.89 -10.13 -5.35
C ALA A 255 7.95 -11.65 -5.66
N GLU A 256 8.62 -12.43 -4.80
CA GLU A 256 8.58 -13.89 -4.87
C GLU A 256 7.15 -14.42 -4.70
N ALA A 257 6.43 -13.95 -3.68
CA ALA A 257 5.08 -14.42 -3.39
C ALA A 257 4.09 -14.16 -4.52
N TYR A 258 4.07 -12.95 -5.08
CA TYR A 258 3.23 -12.64 -6.25
C TYR A 258 3.69 -13.39 -7.50
N SER A 259 4.99 -13.58 -7.67
CA SER A 259 5.54 -14.36 -8.79
C SER A 259 5.13 -15.82 -8.73
N TRP A 260 5.05 -16.39 -7.53
CA TRP A 260 4.59 -17.76 -7.32
C TRP A 260 3.09 -17.91 -7.51
N ALA A 261 2.29 -16.90 -7.17
CA ALA A 261 0.83 -16.97 -7.14
C ALA A 261 0.17 -16.99 -8.52
N ASP A 262 -0.88 -17.80 -8.66
CA ASP A 262 -1.82 -17.75 -9.80
C ASP A 262 -3.09 -16.97 -9.44
N LEU A 263 -3.46 -16.97 -8.17
CA LEU A 263 -4.62 -16.24 -7.64
C LEU A 263 -4.24 -15.66 -6.26
N VAL A 264 -4.66 -14.44 -5.99
CA VAL A 264 -4.40 -13.80 -4.71
C VAL A 264 -5.72 -13.51 -3.99
N LEU A 265 -5.86 -13.93 -2.73
CA LEU A 265 -6.95 -13.52 -1.86
C LEU A 265 -6.42 -12.54 -0.82
N CYS A 266 -6.89 -11.29 -0.83
CA CYS A 266 -6.29 -10.26 0.02
C CYS A 266 -7.24 -9.13 0.42
N ARG A 267 -6.74 -8.27 1.35
CA ARG A 267 -7.33 -6.96 1.64
C ARG A 267 -7.04 -5.96 0.52
N CYS A 268 -7.86 -4.89 0.46
CA CYS A 268 -7.82 -3.90 -0.63
C CYS A 268 -7.04 -2.64 -0.25
N GLY A 269 -5.83 -2.83 0.30
CA GLY A 269 -4.90 -1.70 0.50
C GLY A 269 -4.45 -1.13 -0.86
N ALA A 270 -4.26 0.19 -0.96
CA ALA A 270 -3.89 0.85 -2.21
C ALA A 270 -2.65 0.25 -2.85
N LEU A 271 -1.60 -0.03 -2.06
CA LEU A 271 -0.39 -0.67 -2.56
C LEU A 271 -0.65 -2.10 -3.04
N THR A 272 -1.42 -2.88 -2.30
CA THR A 272 -1.76 -4.25 -2.71
C THR A 272 -2.47 -4.25 -4.07
N ILE A 273 -3.43 -3.34 -4.29
CA ILE A 273 -4.09 -3.19 -5.59
C ILE A 273 -3.08 -2.83 -6.68
N THR A 274 -2.20 -1.86 -6.42
CA THR A 274 -1.15 -1.47 -7.38
C THR A 274 -0.18 -2.61 -7.68
N GLU A 275 0.27 -3.34 -6.65
CA GLU A 275 1.17 -4.49 -6.78
C GLU A 275 0.53 -5.61 -7.60
N LEU A 276 -0.76 -5.89 -7.39
CA LEU A 276 -1.53 -6.84 -8.20
C LEU A 276 -1.61 -6.43 -9.67
N CYS A 277 -1.82 -5.14 -9.95
CA CYS A 277 -1.79 -4.62 -11.32
C CYS A 277 -0.41 -4.83 -11.96
N ILE A 278 0.65 -4.39 -11.30
CA ILE A 278 2.03 -4.47 -11.81
C ILE A 278 2.43 -5.92 -12.07
N MET A 279 2.10 -6.82 -11.14
CA MET A 279 2.42 -8.25 -11.26
C MET A 279 1.43 -9.03 -12.16
N GLY A 280 0.37 -8.37 -12.66
CA GLY A 280 -0.66 -9.02 -13.47
C GLY A 280 -1.33 -10.20 -12.75
N ARG A 281 -1.69 -10.05 -11.46
CA ARG A 281 -2.26 -11.14 -10.66
C ARG A 281 -3.76 -10.98 -10.49
N PRO A 282 -4.55 -11.98 -10.90
CA PRO A 282 -5.97 -12.00 -10.63
C PRO A 282 -6.22 -12.12 -9.12
N ALA A 283 -7.29 -11.50 -8.63
CA ALA A 283 -7.52 -11.48 -7.19
C ALA A 283 -8.97 -11.70 -6.77
N ILE A 284 -9.13 -12.27 -5.57
CA ILE A 284 -10.33 -12.19 -4.74
C ILE A 284 -10.08 -11.10 -3.70
N LEU A 285 -10.80 -10.00 -3.83
CA LEU A 285 -10.61 -8.81 -3.00
C LEU A 285 -11.61 -8.79 -1.85
N VAL A 286 -11.12 -8.74 -0.61
CA VAL A 286 -11.93 -8.68 0.61
C VAL A 286 -11.73 -7.33 1.29
N PRO A 287 -12.53 -6.29 0.97
CA PRO A 287 -12.42 -4.98 1.60
C PRO A 287 -12.60 -5.06 3.12
N LEU A 288 -11.83 -4.28 3.87
CA LEU A 288 -11.96 -4.17 5.32
C LEU A 288 -13.23 -3.37 5.64
N PRO A 289 -14.21 -3.95 6.35
CA PRO A 289 -15.39 -3.21 6.80
C PRO A 289 -14.97 -2.04 7.69
N HIS A 290 -15.67 -0.93 7.59
CA HIS A 290 -15.44 0.27 8.41
C HIS A 290 -14.03 0.89 8.26
N ALA A 291 -13.36 0.66 7.11
CA ALA A 291 -12.19 1.45 6.74
C ALA A 291 -12.58 2.95 6.70
N ILE A 292 -11.66 3.81 7.14
CA ILE A 292 -11.90 5.27 7.15
C ILE A 292 -12.31 5.70 5.73
N ASP A 293 -13.43 6.43 5.62
CA ASP A 293 -13.99 6.89 4.34
C ASP A 293 -14.23 5.76 3.31
N ASP A 294 -14.37 4.50 3.75
CA ASP A 294 -14.57 3.29 2.93
C ASP A 294 -13.53 3.13 1.79
N HIS A 295 -12.31 3.63 2.02
CA HIS A 295 -11.26 3.66 1.00
C HIS A 295 -10.92 2.27 0.43
N GLN A 296 -11.07 1.18 1.22
CA GLN A 296 -10.74 -0.16 0.71
C GLN A 296 -11.76 -0.65 -0.34
N THR A 297 -13.04 -0.32 -0.19
CA THR A 297 -14.03 -0.62 -1.23
C THR A 297 -13.77 0.20 -2.49
N ALA A 298 -13.40 1.48 -2.34
CA ALA A 298 -13.04 2.32 -3.48
C ALA A 298 -11.76 1.80 -4.19
N ASN A 299 -10.73 1.40 -3.44
CA ASN A 299 -9.51 0.80 -4.00
C ASN A 299 -9.84 -0.50 -4.76
N ALA A 300 -10.72 -1.35 -4.22
CA ALA A 300 -11.10 -2.62 -4.86
C ALA A 300 -11.72 -2.39 -6.26
N ARG A 301 -12.52 -1.32 -6.42
CA ARG A 301 -13.15 -0.98 -7.70
C ARG A 301 -12.15 -0.78 -8.82
N VAL A 302 -10.96 -0.30 -8.54
CA VAL A 302 -9.90 -0.12 -9.55
C VAL A 302 -9.64 -1.41 -10.33
N LEU A 303 -9.56 -2.56 -9.62
CA LEU A 303 -9.36 -3.86 -10.24
C LEU A 303 -10.65 -4.56 -10.63
N THR A 304 -11.75 -4.38 -9.90
CA THR A 304 -13.00 -5.05 -10.25
C THR A 304 -13.64 -4.44 -11.49
N ASP A 305 -13.58 -3.12 -11.66
CA ASP A 305 -14.20 -2.41 -12.79
C ASP A 305 -13.47 -2.71 -14.11
N CYS A 306 -12.16 -2.98 -14.07
CA CYS A 306 -11.41 -3.43 -15.26
C CYS A 306 -11.50 -4.94 -15.49
N GLY A 307 -12.14 -5.72 -14.58
CA GLY A 307 -12.23 -7.17 -14.67
C GLY A 307 -11.00 -7.93 -14.17
N GLY A 308 -10.05 -7.28 -13.51
CA GLY A 308 -8.84 -7.90 -12.94
C GLY A 308 -9.05 -8.62 -11.61
N ALA A 309 -10.20 -8.43 -10.97
CA ALA A 309 -10.50 -9.05 -9.68
C ALA A 309 -11.99 -9.34 -9.50
N THR A 310 -12.29 -10.22 -8.53
CA THR A 310 -13.64 -10.44 -8.00
C THR A 310 -13.68 -9.93 -6.55
N GLN A 311 -14.69 -9.12 -6.21
CA GLN A 311 -14.87 -8.66 -4.83
C GLN A 311 -15.73 -9.65 -4.05
N LEU A 312 -15.31 -9.98 -2.82
CA LEU A 312 -16.08 -10.73 -1.83
C LEU A 312 -16.22 -9.86 -0.57
N CYS A 313 -17.45 -9.41 -0.28
CA CYS A 313 -17.68 -8.63 0.94
C CYS A 313 -17.41 -9.50 2.18
N GLN A 314 -16.72 -8.95 3.19
CA GLN A 314 -16.39 -9.72 4.39
C GLN A 314 -17.63 -10.29 5.10
N ARG A 315 -18.79 -9.59 5.09
CA ARG A 315 -20.04 -10.07 5.69
C ARG A 315 -20.60 -11.33 4.99
N ASP A 316 -20.28 -11.50 3.71
CA ASP A 316 -20.76 -12.59 2.87
C ASP A 316 -19.67 -13.68 2.71
N MET A 317 -18.51 -13.49 3.36
CA MET A 317 -17.37 -14.40 3.30
C MET A 317 -17.52 -15.49 4.35
N ASP A 318 -17.78 -16.70 3.88
CA ASP A 318 -17.77 -17.94 4.64
C ASP A 318 -17.06 -19.05 3.86
N GLU A 319 -16.93 -20.23 4.45
CA GLU A 319 -16.28 -21.38 3.79
C GLU A 319 -16.95 -21.77 2.46
N HIS A 320 -18.27 -21.62 2.36
CA HIS A 320 -19.03 -21.99 1.17
C HIS A 320 -18.82 -21.00 0.02
N SER A 321 -18.86 -19.70 0.29
CA SER A 321 -18.67 -18.64 -0.70
C SER A 321 -17.24 -18.67 -1.27
N VAL A 322 -16.23 -18.89 -0.41
CA VAL A 322 -14.84 -19.06 -0.86
C VAL A 322 -14.67 -20.34 -1.67
N LEU A 323 -15.23 -21.47 -1.19
CA LEU A 323 -15.21 -22.75 -1.92
C LEU A 323 -15.81 -22.61 -3.31
N SER A 324 -16.99 -21.98 -3.43
CA SER A 324 -17.67 -21.76 -4.70
C SER A 324 -16.82 -20.96 -5.70
N LEU A 325 -16.16 -19.88 -5.24
CA LEU A 325 -15.25 -19.08 -6.08
C LEU A 325 -14.04 -19.90 -6.53
N LEU A 326 -13.42 -20.68 -5.64
CA LEU A 326 -12.27 -21.51 -5.99
C LEU A 326 -12.64 -22.63 -6.99
N GLN A 327 -13.82 -23.26 -6.81
CA GLN A 327 -14.32 -24.26 -7.75
C GLN A 327 -14.58 -23.67 -9.15
N ASP A 328 -15.15 -22.46 -9.23
CA ASP A 328 -15.38 -21.75 -10.48
C ASP A 328 -14.05 -21.44 -11.21
N PHE A 329 -13.04 -20.93 -10.50
CA PHE A 329 -11.72 -20.66 -11.08
C PHE A 329 -10.97 -21.92 -11.50
N LEU A 330 -11.06 -23.00 -10.73
CA LEU A 330 -10.46 -24.28 -11.09
C LEU A 330 -11.17 -24.95 -12.29
N GLY A 331 -12.49 -24.74 -12.40
CA GLY A 331 -13.28 -25.21 -13.55
C GLY A 331 -13.10 -24.37 -14.82
N ASN A 332 -12.64 -23.13 -14.68
CA ASN A 332 -12.44 -22.21 -15.80
C ASN A 332 -11.12 -21.41 -15.68
N PRO A 333 -9.96 -22.06 -15.90
CA PRO A 333 -8.65 -21.39 -15.81
C PRO A 333 -8.50 -20.20 -16.77
N GLN A 334 -9.18 -20.22 -17.92
CA GLN A 334 -9.15 -19.14 -18.90
C GLN A 334 -9.66 -17.81 -18.30
N ARG A 335 -10.60 -17.88 -17.36
CA ARG A 335 -11.09 -16.71 -16.63
C ARG A 335 -9.95 -16.03 -15.85
N LEU A 336 -9.09 -16.80 -15.20
CA LEU A 336 -7.92 -16.25 -14.48
C LEU A 336 -6.94 -15.58 -15.43
N SER A 337 -6.67 -16.17 -16.61
CA SER A 337 -5.82 -15.54 -17.63
C SER A 337 -6.38 -14.21 -18.12
N THR A 338 -7.69 -14.14 -18.33
CA THR A 338 -8.37 -12.89 -18.72
C THR A 338 -8.27 -11.83 -17.61
N MET A 339 -8.49 -12.22 -16.35
CA MET A 339 -8.36 -11.34 -15.19
C MET A 339 -6.91 -10.84 -15.02
N ALA A 340 -5.93 -11.72 -15.23
CA ALA A 340 -4.50 -11.37 -15.16
C ALA A 340 -4.14 -10.32 -16.20
N ALA A 341 -4.58 -10.49 -17.44
CA ALA A 341 -4.36 -9.53 -18.53
C ALA A 341 -5.02 -8.16 -18.22
N ALA A 342 -6.24 -8.17 -17.68
CA ALA A 342 -6.95 -6.97 -17.30
C ALA A 342 -6.25 -6.23 -16.14
N ALA A 343 -5.77 -6.97 -15.12
CA ALA A 343 -4.99 -6.40 -14.03
C ALA A 343 -3.70 -5.75 -14.54
N PHE A 344 -2.96 -6.44 -15.40
CA PHE A 344 -1.71 -5.92 -15.96
C PHE A 344 -1.94 -4.69 -16.84
N ALA A 345 -3.00 -4.64 -17.62
CA ALA A 345 -3.36 -3.48 -18.44
C ALA A 345 -3.70 -2.22 -17.61
N ALA A 346 -4.09 -2.39 -16.35
CA ALA A 346 -4.35 -1.29 -15.41
C ALA A 346 -3.09 -0.80 -14.66
N ALA A 347 -1.91 -1.39 -14.90
CA ALA A 347 -0.68 -1.04 -14.21
C ALA A 347 -0.16 0.33 -14.66
N ILE A 348 0.35 1.11 -13.71
CA ILE A 348 1.09 2.35 -13.93
C ILE A 348 2.41 2.23 -13.14
N PRO A 349 3.51 1.77 -13.78
CA PRO A 349 4.73 1.37 -13.08
C PRO A 349 5.63 2.54 -12.66
N ASP A 350 5.62 3.67 -13.39
CA ASP A 350 6.67 4.69 -13.33
C ASP A 350 6.39 5.83 -12.32
N ALA A 351 5.49 5.58 -11.34
CA ALA A 351 5.05 6.60 -10.40
C ALA A 351 6.19 7.23 -9.59
N ALA A 352 7.17 6.44 -9.13
CA ALA A 352 8.31 6.96 -8.37
C ALA A 352 9.20 7.89 -9.22
N GLU A 353 9.41 7.53 -10.48
CA GLU A 353 10.15 8.33 -11.44
C GLU A 353 9.46 9.67 -11.71
N HIS A 354 8.15 9.65 -12.00
CA HIS A 354 7.38 10.86 -12.28
C HIS A 354 7.34 11.84 -11.09
N VAL A 355 7.15 11.33 -9.87
CA VAL A 355 7.22 12.17 -8.66
C VAL A 355 8.62 12.78 -8.50
N SER A 356 9.67 12.01 -8.77
CA SER A 356 11.05 12.49 -8.69
C SER A 356 11.35 13.55 -9.76
N ASN A 357 10.88 13.38 -11.00
CA ASN A 357 11.00 14.36 -12.08
C ASN A 357 10.34 15.69 -11.69
N CYS A 358 9.12 15.65 -11.14
CA CYS A 358 8.44 16.86 -10.65
C CYS A 358 9.24 17.56 -9.53
N CYS A 359 9.83 16.81 -8.61
CA CYS A 359 10.71 17.39 -7.58
C CYS A 359 11.91 18.11 -8.20
N GLU A 360 12.53 17.51 -9.22
CA GLU A 360 13.65 18.13 -9.94
C GLU A 360 13.23 19.44 -10.62
N GLU A 361 12.16 19.42 -11.40
CA GLU A 361 11.63 20.61 -12.07
C GLU A 361 11.37 21.75 -11.07
N LEU A 362 10.69 21.47 -9.96
CA LEU A 362 10.38 22.46 -8.94
C LEU A 362 11.58 23.02 -8.19
N MET A 363 12.70 22.28 -8.12
CA MET A 363 13.92 22.77 -7.45
C MET A 363 14.75 23.71 -8.32
N TYR A 364 14.59 23.62 -9.64
CA TYR A 364 15.39 24.41 -10.59
C TYR A 364 14.56 25.45 -11.36
N ALA A 365 13.20 25.49 -11.17
CA ALA A 365 12.34 26.57 -11.62
C ALA A 365 12.52 27.83 -10.75
#